data_ba715578cf479d2f772d5c93d3e55aad
#
_entry.id   ba715578cf479d2f772d5c93d3e55aad
#
_cell.length_a   1.000
_cell.length_b   1.000
_cell.length_c   1.000
_cell.angle_alpha   90.00
_cell.angle_beta   90.00
_cell.angle_gamma   90.00
#
_symmetry.space_group_name_H-M   'P 1'
#
loop_
_entity.id
_entity.type
_entity.pdbx_description
1 polymer ?
#
loop_
_entity_poly.entity_id
_entity_poly.type
_entity_poly.pdbx_seq_one_letter_code
_entity_poly.pdbx_strand_id
1 'polypeptide(L)'
;MDDVWVNPEGELIVVDYKATGAKEYQIYPGYKRQMEVYQWLLIQNGYKVSKTGYFLFAKVNKGAGFSEGKLSFDLALEPLEGDNTWIENVLLGAKKILGEVTPDRKQDCPYCQFAASA
;
A
#
# COMPACT_ATOMS: atom_id res chain seq x y z
N MET A 1 -4.23 -3.40 -4.52
CA MET A 1 -5.40 -2.59 -4.95
C MET A 1 -6.61 -3.51 -4.90
N ASP A 2 -7.57 -3.17 -4.06
CA ASP A 2 -8.71 -4.05 -3.80
C ASP A 2 -9.93 -3.63 -4.60
N ASP A 3 -10.02 -2.33 -4.93
CA ASP A 3 -11.13 -1.77 -5.70
C ASP A 3 -10.70 -0.56 -6.52
N VAL A 4 -11.47 -0.20 -7.52
CA VAL A 4 -11.29 1.02 -8.34
C VAL A 4 -12.65 1.67 -8.51
N TRP A 5 -12.77 2.90 -8.01
CA TRP A 5 -13.95 3.72 -8.23
C TRP A 5 -13.74 4.67 -9.39
N VAL A 6 -14.83 5.23 -9.88
CA VAL A 6 -14.82 6.23 -10.96
C VAL A 6 -15.52 7.47 -10.45
N ASN A 7 -14.86 8.64 -10.56
CA ASN A 7 -15.49 9.91 -10.23
C ASN A 7 -16.34 10.44 -11.41
N PRO A 8 -17.14 11.50 -11.20
CA PRO A 8 -17.96 12.08 -12.27
C PRO A 8 -17.15 12.58 -13.48
N GLU A 9 -15.89 12.92 -13.30
CA GLU A 9 -14.95 13.37 -14.33
C GLU A 9 -14.33 12.20 -15.12
N GLY A 10 -14.71 10.97 -14.79
CA GLY A 10 -14.21 9.75 -15.43
C GLY A 10 -12.79 9.34 -15.01
N GLU A 11 -12.28 9.89 -13.90
CA GLU A 11 -10.98 9.48 -13.35
C GLU A 11 -11.14 8.23 -12.48
N LEU A 12 -10.16 7.34 -12.60
CA LEU A 12 -10.06 6.17 -11.72
C LEU A 12 -9.53 6.58 -10.35
N ILE A 13 -10.18 6.13 -9.31
CA ILE A 13 -9.79 6.32 -7.91
C ILE A 13 -9.35 4.97 -7.36
N VAL A 14 -8.10 4.86 -6.94
CA VAL A 14 -7.60 3.64 -6.30
C VAL A 14 -8.14 3.54 -4.88
N VAL A 15 -8.66 2.37 -4.53
CA VAL A 15 -9.14 2.06 -3.18
C VAL A 15 -8.44 0.79 -2.68
N ASP A 16 -7.98 0.83 -1.44
CA ASP A 16 -7.29 -0.29 -0.81
C ASP A 16 -7.84 -0.54 0.60
N TYR A 17 -8.15 -1.79 0.90
CA TYR A 17 -8.79 -2.20 2.14
C TYR A 17 -7.74 -2.61 3.18
N LYS A 18 -7.87 -2.10 4.40
CA LYS A 18 -6.96 -2.41 5.51
C LYS A 18 -7.75 -2.85 6.73
N ALA A 19 -7.65 -4.12 7.08
CA ALA A 19 -8.20 -4.63 8.34
C ALA A 19 -7.19 -4.45 9.47
N THR A 20 -7.64 -4.00 10.64
CA THR A 20 -6.77 -3.78 11.80
C THR A 20 -7.45 -4.11 13.11
N GLY A 21 -6.67 -4.67 14.05
CA GLY A 21 -7.06 -4.83 15.45
C GLY A 21 -6.48 -3.76 16.38
N ALA A 22 -5.77 -2.76 15.84
CA ALA A 22 -5.21 -1.67 16.63
C ALA A 22 -6.30 -0.75 17.17
N LYS A 23 -6.02 -0.05 18.29
CA LYS A 23 -6.93 0.98 18.83
C LYS A 23 -7.14 2.11 17.85
N GLU A 24 -6.06 2.53 17.20
CA GLU A 24 -6.05 3.56 16.18
C GLU A 24 -5.42 2.99 14.91
N TYR A 25 -5.92 3.42 13.77
CA TYR A 25 -5.31 3.13 12.48
C TYR A 25 -4.47 4.32 12.03
N GLN A 26 -3.46 4.04 11.22
CA GLN A 26 -2.63 5.07 10.61
C GLN A 26 -2.18 4.64 9.22
N ILE A 27 -1.94 5.61 8.36
CA ILE A 27 -1.35 5.38 7.04
C ILE A 27 0.17 5.28 7.20
N TYR A 28 0.69 4.07 7.18
CA TYR A 28 2.13 3.83 7.24
C TYR A 28 2.80 4.23 5.91
N PRO A 29 4.11 4.60 5.95
CA PRO A 29 4.85 4.94 4.72
C PRO A 29 4.78 3.86 3.64
N GLY A 30 4.71 2.58 4.04
CA GLY A 30 4.54 1.46 3.11
C GLY A 30 3.19 1.48 2.39
N TYR A 31 2.11 1.84 3.08
CA TYR A 31 0.78 1.98 2.48
C TYR A 31 0.74 3.13 1.48
N LYS A 32 1.35 4.28 1.84
CA LYS A 32 1.46 5.42 0.94
C LYS A 32 2.15 5.01 -0.36
N ARG A 33 3.34 4.40 -0.28
CA ARG A 33 4.07 3.91 -1.46
C ARG A 33 3.27 2.91 -2.28
N GLN A 34 2.54 2.01 -1.64
CA GLN A 34 1.68 1.04 -2.33
C GLN A 34 0.58 1.75 -3.15
N MET A 35 -0.10 2.73 -2.56
CA MET A 35 -1.12 3.53 -3.24
C MET A 35 -0.54 4.26 -4.46
N GLU A 36 0.60 4.93 -4.28
CA GLU A 36 1.29 5.67 -5.33
C GLU A 36 1.72 4.78 -6.50
N VAL A 37 2.21 3.57 -6.20
CA VAL A 37 2.56 2.58 -7.25
C VAL A 37 1.32 2.13 -8.01
N TYR A 38 0.19 1.88 -7.35
CA TYR A 38 -1.04 1.50 -8.03
C TYR A 38 -1.56 2.61 -8.95
N GLN A 39 -1.56 3.86 -8.48
CA GLN A 39 -1.92 5.02 -9.31
C GLN A 39 -0.99 5.15 -10.52
N TRP A 40 0.32 5.02 -10.31
CA TRP A 40 1.31 5.08 -11.38
C TRP A 40 1.11 3.98 -12.42
N LEU A 41 0.86 2.73 -12.00
CA LEU A 41 0.60 1.61 -12.91
C LEU A 41 -0.64 1.85 -13.78
N LEU A 42 -1.72 2.39 -13.22
CA LEU A 42 -2.91 2.73 -14.00
C LEU A 42 -2.62 3.84 -15.01
N ILE A 43 -1.86 4.87 -14.63
CA ILE A 43 -1.44 5.95 -15.52
C ILE A 43 -0.58 5.40 -16.67
N GLN A 44 0.38 4.51 -16.38
CA GLN A 44 1.22 3.88 -17.41
C GLN A 44 0.42 3.01 -18.39
N ASN A 45 -0.73 2.52 -17.97
CA ASN A 45 -1.67 1.79 -18.82
C ASN A 45 -2.67 2.72 -19.55
N GLY A 46 -2.48 4.03 -19.51
CA GLY A 46 -3.26 5.01 -20.29
C GLY A 46 -4.56 5.47 -19.64
N TYR A 47 -4.78 5.14 -18.37
CA TYR A 47 -5.98 5.60 -17.66
C TYR A 47 -5.80 7.00 -17.09
N LYS A 48 -6.90 7.76 -17.04
CA LYS A 48 -6.98 9.01 -16.27
C LYS A 48 -7.20 8.65 -14.81
N VAL A 49 -6.31 9.04 -13.93
CA VAL A 49 -6.30 8.62 -12.52
C VAL A 49 -6.34 9.84 -11.60
N SER A 50 -7.22 9.79 -10.61
CA SER A 50 -7.28 10.80 -9.56
C SER A 50 -5.99 10.78 -8.72
N LYS A 51 -5.49 11.96 -8.35
CA LYS A 51 -4.39 12.06 -7.38
C LYS A 51 -4.77 11.56 -6.00
N THR A 52 -6.07 11.66 -5.64
CA THR A 52 -6.58 11.15 -4.38
C THR A 52 -7.00 9.70 -4.55
N GLY A 53 -6.41 8.82 -3.75
CA GLY A 53 -6.87 7.46 -3.50
C GLY A 53 -7.45 7.34 -2.09
N TYR A 54 -8.02 6.21 -1.76
CA TYR A 54 -8.63 5.99 -0.44
C TYR A 54 -8.17 4.67 0.17
N PHE A 55 -7.94 4.72 1.49
CA PHE A 55 -7.89 3.52 2.31
C PHE A 55 -9.23 3.34 3.03
N LEU A 56 -9.84 2.18 2.87
CA LEU A 56 -10.98 1.78 3.67
C LEU A 56 -10.47 0.92 4.83
N PHE A 57 -10.38 1.52 6.00
CA PHE A 57 -10.01 0.81 7.22
C PHE A 57 -11.21 0.10 7.82
N ALA A 58 -11.07 -1.20 8.07
CA ALA A 58 -12.00 -2.01 8.85
C ALA A 58 -11.34 -2.35 10.19
N LYS A 59 -11.72 -1.63 11.22
CA LYS A 59 -11.20 -1.80 12.57
C LYS A 59 -12.11 -2.74 13.35
N VAL A 60 -11.56 -3.84 13.87
CA VAL A 60 -12.36 -4.77 14.68
C VAL A 60 -12.84 -4.11 15.97
N ASN A 61 -14.13 -4.19 16.21
CA ASN A 61 -14.75 -3.69 17.44
C ASN A 61 -14.63 -4.75 18.55
N LYS A 62 -13.56 -4.64 19.34
CA LYS A 62 -13.28 -5.58 20.44
C LYS A 62 -14.30 -5.47 21.61
N GLY A 63 -14.96 -4.33 21.75
CA GLY A 63 -15.98 -4.11 22.77
C GLY A 63 -17.28 -4.86 22.51
N ALA A 64 -17.60 -5.12 21.26
CA ALA A 64 -18.78 -5.92 20.87
C ALA A 64 -18.59 -7.42 21.12
N GLY A 65 -17.35 -7.87 21.37
CA GLY A 65 -17.03 -9.27 21.56
C GLY A 65 -17.24 -10.10 20.28
N PHE A 66 -17.05 -11.41 20.44
CA PHE A 66 -17.32 -12.39 19.40
C PHE A 66 -18.53 -13.21 19.82
N SER A 67 -19.70 -12.85 19.33
CA SER A 67 -20.94 -13.57 19.65
C SER A 67 -21.58 -14.14 18.39
N GLU A 68 -22.17 -15.32 18.49
CA GLU A 68 -22.88 -15.99 17.40
C GLU A 68 -22.04 -16.17 16.13
N GLY A 69 -20.70 -16.27 16.26
CA GLY A 69 -19.80 -16.41 15.12
C GLY A 69 -19.63 -15.13 14.28
N LYS A 70 -19.95 -13.96 14.83
CA LYS A 70 -19.87 -12.67 14.13
C LYS A 70 -18.82 -11.76 14.75
N LEU A 71 -18.07 -11.05 13.90
CA LEU A 71 -17.21 -9.94 14.28
C LEU A 71 -17.79 -8.65 13.73
N SER A 72 -17.84 -7.63 14.59
CA SER A 72 -18.22 -6.28 14.18
C SER A 72 -16.98 -5.45 13.84
N PHE A 73 -17.09 -4.62 12.80
CA PHE A 73 -16.04 -3.71 12.38
C PHE A 73 -16.57 -2.29 12.30
N ASP A 74 -15.76 -1.34 12.77
CA ASP A 74 -15.96 0.08 12.53
C ASP A 74 -15.20 0.45 11.25
N LEU A 75 -15.88 1.07 10.29
CA LEU A 75 -15.31 1.45 9.01
C LEU A 75 -14.94 2.93 9.00
N ALA A 76 -13.78 3.23 8.42
CA ALA A 76 -13.34 4.59 8.17
C ALA A 76 -12.71 4.69 6.78
N LEU A 77 -13.07 5.75 6.05
CA LEU A 77 -12.52 6.04 4.74
C LEU A 77 -11.54 7.20 4.85
N GLU A 78 -10.27 6.92 4.55
CA GLU A 78 -9.17 7.87 4.68
C GLU A 78 -8.60 8.23 3.30
N PRO A 79 -8.65 9.50 2.89
CA PRO A 79 -8.05 9.94 1.65
C PRO A 79 -6.53 10.04 1.76
N LEU A 80 -5.86 9.76 0.66
CA LEU A 80 -4.44 10.00 0.48
C LEU A 80 -4.21 10.66 -0.87
N GLU A 81 -3.58 11.82 -0.87
CA GLU A 81 -3.06 12.41 -2.09
C GLU A 81 -1.67 11.81 -2.40
N GLY A 82 -1.58 11.08 -3.51
CA GLY A 82 -0.37 10.37 -3.91
C GLY A 82 0.60 11.26 -4.70
N ASP A 83 1.89 10.96 -4.55
CA ASP A 83 2.98 11.49 -5.35
C ASP A 83 3.73 10.32 -6.00
N ASN A 84 3.62 10.19 -7.32
CA ASN A 84 4.24 9.10 -8.06
C ASN A 84 5.56 9.48 -8.75
N THR A 85 6.08 10.69 -8.52
CA THR A 85 7.26 11.24 -9.19
C THR A 85 8.56 10.50 -8.89
N TRP A 86 8.61 9.78 -7.78
CA TRP A 86 9.78 9.01 -7.33
C TRP A 86 9.89 7.62 -7.96
N ILE A 87 8.81 7.05 -8.50
CA ILE A 87 8.69 5.62 -8.84
C ILE A 87 9.62 5.24 -9.97
N GLU A 88 9.61 5.99 -11.07
CA GLU A 88 10.42 5.67 -12.25
C GLU A 88 11.91 5.62 -11.92
N ASN A 89 12.40 6.61 -11.17
CA ASN A 89 13.80 6.66 -10.75
C ASN A 89 14.19 5.46 -9.86
N VAL A 90 13.30 5.03 -8.98
CA VAL A 90 13.54 3.85 -8.13
C VAL A 90 13.57 2.57 -8.97
N LEU A 91 12.67 2.43 -9.95
CA LEU A 91 12.67 1.27 -10.85
C LEU A 91 13.92 1.20 -11.72
N LEU A 92 14.37 2.34 -12.27
CA LEU A 92 15.62 2.43 -13.03
C LEU A 92 16.82 2.08 -12.15
N GLY A 93 16.85 2.57 -10.92
CA GLY A 93 17.86 2.20 -9.93
C GLY A 93 17.89 0.72 -9.61
N ALA A 94 16.73 0.11 -9.39
CA ALA A 94 16.60 -1.32 -9.16
C ALA A 94 17.09 -2.14 -10.36
N LYS A 95 16.71 -1.74 -11.58
CA LYS A 95 17.18 -2.39 -12.81
C LYS A 95 18.70 -2.32 -12.96
N LYS A 96 19.31 -1.18 -12.62
CA LYS A 96 20.76 -1.00 -12.62
C LYS A 96 21.44 -1.98 -11.67
N ILE A 97 20.96 -2.08 -10.43
CA ILE A 97 21.51 -3.00 -9.40
C ILE A 97 21.43 -4.46 -9.87
N LEU A 98 20.37 -4.86 -10.56
CA LEU A 98 20.23 -6.22 -11.10
C LEU A 98 21.29 -6.56 -12.17
N GLY A 99 21.87 -5.57 -12.82
CA GLY A 99 22.94 -5.74 -13.82
C GLY A 99 24.35 -5.62 -13.24
N GLU A 100 24.50 -5.31 -11.97
CA GLU A 100 25.77 -5.11 -11.29
C GLU A 100 26.15 -6.31 -10.40
N VAL A 101 27.32 -6.23 -9.80
CA VAL A 101 27.74 -7.22 -8.76
C VAL A 101 26.78 -7.11 -7.58
N THR A 102 26.39 -8.28 -7.05
CA THR A 102 25.50 -8.34 -5.88
C THR A 102 26.04 -7.45 -4.76
N PRO A 103 25.24 -6.50 -4.26
CA PRO A 103 25.70 -5.61 -3.19
C PRO A 103 25.99 -6.36 -1.90
N ASP A 104 26.90 -5.81 -1.11
CA ASP A 104 27.22 -6.37 0.20
C ASP A 104 25.98 -6.42 1.10
N ARG A 105 25.91 -7.49 1.90
CA ARG A 105 24.84 -7.66 2.88
C ARG A 105 24.91 -6.56 3.95
N LYS A 106 23.75 -6.03 4.34
CA LYS A 106 23.65 -5.17 5.51
C LYS A 106 23.78 -6.00 6.79
N GLN A 107 24.52 -5.49 7.77
CA GLN A 107 24.74 -6.18 9.05
C GLN A 107 23.42 -6.34 9.84
N ASP A 108 22.52 -5.39 9.74
CA ASP A 108 21.22 -5.34 10.43
C ASP A 108 20.05 -5.94 9.62
N CYS A 109 20.33 -6.55 8.47
CA CYS A 109 19.29 -7.17 7.64
C CYS A 109 18.94 -8.57 8.15
N PRO A 110 17.72 -8.81 8.69
CA PRO A 110 17.34 -10.11 9.23
C PRO A 110 17.32 -11.22 8.17
N TYR A 111 17.01 -10.90 6.92
CA TYR A 111 17.05 -11.87 5.81
C TYR A 111 18.48 -12.29 5.47
N CYS A 112 19.41 -11.35 5.46
CA CYS A 112 20.82 -11.66 5.22
C CYS A 112 21.43 -12.48 6.37
N GLN A 113 21.04 -12.20 7.63
CA GLN A 113 21.44 -12.98 8.80
C GLN A 113 20.89 -14.39 8.73
N PHE A 114 19.62 -14.57 8.39
CA PHE A 114 19.01 -15.87 8.20
C PHE A 114 19.72 -16.68 7.10
N ALA A 115 19.94 -16.08 5.93
CA ALA A 115 20.65 -16.75 4.84
C ALA A 115 22.09 -17.16 5.21
N ALA A 116 22.77 -16.38 6.08
CA ALA A 116 24.11 -16.71 6.55
C ALA A 116 24.15 -17.80 7.64
N SER A 117 23.01 -18.04 8.33
CA SER A 117 22.89 -19.08 9.37
C SER A 117 22.43 -20.44 8.81
N ALA A 118 21.97 -20.46 7.60
CA ALA A 118 21.60 -21.68 6.88
C ALA A 118 22.83 -22.29 6.21
#